data_0511479ec650f13cacf9bc3605c8ffc1
#
_entry.id   0511479ec650f13cacf9bc3605c8ffc1
#
_cell.length_a   1.000
_cell.length_b   1.000
_cell.length_c   1.000
_cell.angle_alpha   90.00
_cell.angle_beta   90.00
_cell.angle_gamma   90.00
#
_symmetry.space_group_name_H-M   'P 1'
#
loop_
_entity.id
_entity.type
_entity.pdbx_description
1 polymer ?
#
loop_
_entity_poly.entity_id
_entity_poly.type
_entity_poly.pdbx_seq_one_letter_code
_entity_poly.pdbx_strand_id
1 'polypeptide(L)'
;EILGFYIGDSESAKYWMSVLNEFKNRGLKDILIMCADGLKGLKEAIAAVYPKTEFQSCIVHLIRNTLKYVSYKDRKELAQDLKLIYTASREDEAYSNLQELKEKWSKRKVSLENWENNLDNVQPFFKYRPQTRKIMYTANAIESLNNCYKRLNKGRRVFPTVQALEKGMYLSTQMIIEKWTSRYANLGVTLAELNIYFPDRVIID
;
A
#
# COMPACT_ATOMS: atom_id res chain seq x y z
N GLU A 1 -2.48 -7.42 -11.88
CA GLU A 1 -1.28 -7.45 -12.71
C GLU A 1 -0.06 -7.02 -11.92
N ILE A 2 1.11 -7.62 -12.19
CA ILE A 2 2.40 -7.19 -11.63
C ILE A 2 3.09 -6.34 -12.69
N LEU A 3 3.28 -5.05 -12.43
CA LEU A 3 3.87 -4.11 -13.38
C LEU A 3 5.39 -4.21 -13.45
N GLY A 4 6.03 -4.64 -12.38
CA GLY A 4 7.47 -4.82 -12.33
C GLY A 4 8.00 -5.01 -10.93
N PHE A 5 9.28 -5.25 -10.83
CA PHE A 5 10.09 -5.21 -9.63
C PHE A 5 11.36 -4.43 -9.95
N TYR A 6 11.88 -3.74 -8.97
CA TYR A 6 13.03 -2.86 -9.14
C TYR A 6 14.02 -3.10 -8.02
N ILE A 7 15.30 -3.12 -8.37
CA ILE A 7 16.42 -3.27 -7.44
C ILE A 7 17.20 -1.96 -7.49
N GLY A 8 17.41 -1.34 -6.35
CA GLY A 8 18.14 -0.08 -6.24
C GLY A 8 18.93 -0.01 -4.95
N ASP A 9 20.01 0.75 -4.98
CA ASP A 9 20.90 0.93 -3.83
C ASP A 9 20.33 1.89 -2.79
N SER A 10 19.39 2.76 -3.21
CA SER A 10 18.76 3.73 -2.31
C SER A 10 17.36 4.13 -2.79
N GLU A 11 16.45 4.31 -1.84
CA GLU A 11 15.13 4.87 -2.08
C GLU A 11 15.22 6.40 -2.02
N SER A 12 15.28 7.04 -3.17
CA SER A 12 15.30 8.50 -3.30
C SER A 12 14.20 8.98 -4.25
N ALA A 13 13.83 10.27 -4.18
CA ALA A 13 12.87 10.86 -5.10
C ALA A 13 13.29 10.65 -6.57
N LYS A 14 14.60 10.79 -6.86
CA LYS A 14 15.15 10.57 -8.21
C LYS A 14 14.98 9.12 -8.67
N TYR A 15 15.19 8.16 -7.77
CA TYR A 15 14.99 6.74 -8.05
C TYR A 15 13.51 6.47 -8.37
N TRP A 16 12.59 6.95 -7.55
CA TRP A 16 11.15 6.78 -7.77
C TRP A 16 10.67 7.47 -9.04
N MET A 17 11.21 8.64 -9.36
CA MET A 17 10.92 9.31 -10.63
C MET A 17 11.36 8.47 -11.83
N SER A 18 12.51 7.79 -11.77
CA SER A 18 12.96 6.92 -12.86
C SER A 18 12.02 5.72 -13.05
N VAL A 19 11.59 5.08 -11.96
CA VAL A 19 10.62 3.97 -11.98
C VAL A 19 9.28 4.40 -12.58
N LEU A 20 8.75 5.53 -12.14
CA LEU A 20 7.46 6.04 -12.63
C LEU A 20 7.52 6.48 -14.10
N ASN A 21 8.64 7.08 -14.54
CA ASN A 21 8.85 7.41 -15.93
C ASN A 21 8.99 6.16 -16.81
N GLU A 22 9.59 5.10 -16.30
CA GLU A 22 9.62 3.82 -17.02
C GLU A 22 8.22 3.27 -17.24
N PHE A 23 7.35 3.29 -16.23
CA PHE A 23 5.95 2.92 -16.40
C PHE A 23 5.26 3.75 -17.47
N LYS A 24 5.50 5.06 -17.48
CA LYS A 24 4.95 5.97 -18.50
C LYS A 24 5.45 5.63 -19.91
N ASN A 25 6.73 5.32 -20.05
CA ASN A 25 7.34 4.90 -21.31
C ASN A 25 6.80 3.54 -21.81
N ARG A 26 6.43 2.66 -20.88
CA ARG A 26 5.77 1.37 -21.17
C ARG A 26 4.29 1.52 -21.50
N GLY A 27 3.73 2.73 -21.48
CA GLY A 27 2.36 3.02 -21.89
C GLY A 27 1.37 3.20 -20.74
N LEU A 28 1.80 3.22 -19.48
CA LEU A 28 0.93 3.55 -18.36
C LEU A 28 0.62 5.06 -18.37
N LYS A 29 -0.53 5.42 -18.90
CA LYS A 29 -0.90 6.83 -19.14
C LYS A 29 -1.35 7.55 -17.88
N ASP A 30 -2.01 6.85 -16.97
CA ASP A 30 -2.63 7.44 -15.78
C ASP A 30 -2.65 6.46 -14.60
N ILE A 31 -2.64 7.00 -13.39
CA ILE A 31 -2.81 6.28 -12.13
C ILE A 31 -3.83 7.05 -11.31
N LEU A 32 -4.96 6.43 -10.97
CA LEU A 32 -6.00 7.09 -10.17
C LEU A 32 -5.56 7.25 -8.73
N ILE A 33 -5.14 6.14 -8.11
CA ILE A 33 -4.74 6.08 -6.70
C ILE A 33 -3.47 5.25 -6.60
N MET A 34 -2.49 5.75 -5.86
CA MET A 34 -1.29 4.99 -5.51
C MET A 34 -1.23 4.77 -4.02
N CYS A 35 -1.35 3.51 -3.61
CA CYS A 35 -1.19 3.09 -2.23
C CYS A 35 0.26 2.63 -1.99
N ALA A 36 0.97 3.30 -1.09
CA ALA A 36 2.36 2.93 -0.75
C ALA A 36 2.66 3.17 0.72
N ASP A 37 3.69 2.51 1.23
CA ASP A 37 4.27 2.87 2.52
C ASP A 37 5.00 4.23 2.40
N GLY A 38 5.31 4.81 3.56
CA GLY A 38 5.92 6.15 3.64
C GLY A 38 7.36 6.20 3.12
N LEU A 39 7.58 5.74 1.89
CA LEU A 39 8.87 5.75 1.21
C LEU A 39 9.29 7.18 0.89
N LYS A 40 10.47 7.54 1.36
CA LYS A 40 11.00 8.91 1.20
C LYS A 40 11.11 9.28 -0.28
N GLY A 41 10.55 10.42 -0.64
CA GLY A 41 10.60 10.95 -2.00
C GLY A 41 9.61 10.33 -2.99
N LEU A 42 8.83 9.33 -2.60
CA LEU A 42 7.85 8.70 -3.50
C LEU A 42 6.66 9.64 -3.78
N LYS A 43 6.15 10.32 -2.76
CA LYS A 43 5.02 11.25 -2.92
C LYS A 43 5.37 12.40 -3.88
N GLU A 44 6.57 12.95 -3.75
CA GLU A 44 7.10 13.99 -4.62
C GLU A 44 7.30 13.47 -6.05
N ALA A 45 7.81 12.25 -6.21
CA ALA A 45 7.97 11.64 -7.52
C ALA A 45 6.62 11.39 -8.22
N ILE A 46 5.59 10.94 -7.47
CA ILE A 46 4.24 10.77 -8.00
C ILE A 46 3.69 12.12 -8.47
N ALA A 47 3.79 13.16 -7.63
CA ALA A 47 3.30 14.49 -8.00
C ALA A 47 3.99 15.05 -9.25
N ALA A 48 5.26 14.72 -9.47
CA ALA A 48 6.01 15.16 -10.65
C ALA A 48 5.64 14.39 -11.94
N VAL A 49 5.43 13.07 -11.86
CA VAL A 49 5.22 12.22 -13.06
C VAL A 49 3.74 12.02 -13.36
N TYR A 50 2.92 11.85 -12.33
CA TYR A 50 1.47 11.64 -12.40
C TYR A 50 0.73 12.61 -11.47
N PRO A 51 0.68 13.90 -11.78
CA PRO A 51 0.19 14.96 -10.88
C PRO A 51 -1.30 14.84 -10.50
N LYS A 52 -2.07 14.06 -11.24
CA LYS A 52 -3.50 13.80 -10.95
C LYS A 52 -3.73 12.57 -10.08
N THR A 53 -2.66 11.87 -9.67
CA THR A 53 -2.74 10.66 -8.83
C THR A 53 -3.00 11.04 -7.38
N GLU A 54 -3.98 10.40 -6.76
CA GLU A 54 -4.14 10.48 -5.31
C GLU A 54 -3.14 9.55 -4.62
N PHE A 55 -2.38 10.12 -3.70
CA PHE A 55 -1.50 9.32 -2.84
C PHE A 55 -2.25 8.87 -1.59
N GLN A 56 -2.16 7.58 -1.29
CA GLN A 56 -2.73 6.94 -0.12
C GLN A 56 -1.65 6.21 0.67
N SER A 57 -1.48 6.56 1.93
CA SER A 57 -0.58 5.80 2.81
C SER A 57 -1.10 4.38 3.05
N CYS A 58 -0.20 3.42 2.99
CA CYS A 58 -0.53 2.01 3.20
C CYS A 58 -0.91 1.74 4.67
N ILE A 59 -2.19 1.53 4.92
CA ILE A 59 -2.74 1.27 6.26
C ILE A 59 -2.10 0.02 6.89
N VAL A 60 -1.84 -1.01 6.10
CA VAL A 60 -1.23 -2.26 6.60
C VAL A 60 0.18 -2.01 7.14
N HIS A 61 0.98 -1.19 6.45
CA HIS A 61 2.31 -0.79 6.93
C HIS A 61 2.22 0.08 8.17
N LEU A 62 1.26 0.99 8.23
CA LEU A 62 1.02 1.84 9.40
C LEU A 62 0.68 0.98 10.63
N ILE A 63 -0.21 0.00 10.49
CA ILE A 63 -0.54 -0.96 11.55
C ILE A 63 0.70 -1.77 11.96
N ARG A 64 1.44 -2.34 11.01
CA ARG A 64 2.63 -3.14 11.29
C ARG A 64 3.71 -2.35 12.04
N ASN A 65 3.95 -1.13 11.60
CA ASN A 65 4.91 -0.24 12.25
C ASN A 65 4.50 0.06 13.69
N THR A 66 3.22 0.30 13.95
CA THR A 66 2.71 0.51 15.30
C THR A 66 2.89 -0.74 16.17
N LEU A 67 2.48 -1.92 15.67
CA LEU A 67 2.55 -3.17 16.41
C LEU A 67 3.98 -3.66 16.67
N LYS A 68 4.97 -3.20 15.90
CA LYS A 68 6.38 -3.58 16.05
C LYS A 68 6.93 -3.23 17.42
N TYR A 69 6.50 -2.12 17.98
CA TYR A 69 6.98 -1.57 19.26
C TYR A 69 6.10 -1.95 20.47
N VAL A 70 5.12 -2.83 20.26
CA VAL A 70 4.15 -3.24 21.29
C VAL A 70 4.43 -4.66 21.75
N SER A 71 4.25 -4.91 23.07
CA SER A 71 4.43 -6.23 23.66
C SER A 71 3.53 -7.26 22.97
N TYR A 72 4.00 -8.50 22.84
CA TYR A 72 3.25 -9.55 22.13
C TYR A 72 1.82 -9.75 22.67
N LYS A 73 1.65 -9.67 24.00
CA LYS A 73 0.35 -9.83 24.67
C LYS A 73 -0.66 -8.74 24.30
N ASP A 74 -0.18 -7.52 24.00
CA ASP A 74 -1.02 -6.36 23.72
C ASP A 74 -1.33 -6.19 22.22
N ARG A 75 -0.59 -6.86 21.35
CA ARG A 75 -0.71 -6.69 19.89
C ARG A 75 -2.09 -6.99 19.34
N LYS A 76 -2.75 -8.03 19.85
CA LYS A 76 -4.08 -8.42 19.38
C LYS A 76 -5.13 -7.37 19.74
N GLU A 77 -5.08 -6.87 20.98
CA GLU A 77 -5.98 -5.82 21.47
C GLU A 77 -5.76 -4.52 20.66
N LEU A 78 -4.51 -4.08 20.56
CA LEU A 78 -4.20 -2.87 19.80
C LEU A 78 -4.59 -2.97 18.33
N ALA A 79 -4.39 -4.12 17.68
CA ALA A 79 -4.80 -4.32 16.30
C ALA A 79 -6.32 -4.22 16.10
N GLN A 80 -7.11 -4.68 17.09
CA GLN A 80 -8.56 -4.52 17.10
C GLN A 80 -8.97 -3.05 17.30
N ASP A 81 -8.30 -2.36 18.20
CA ASP A 81 -8.55 -0.94 18.44
C ASP A 81 -8.19 -0.09 17.21
N LEU A 82 -7.01 -0.30 16.61
CA LEU A 82 -6.61 0.38 15.38
C LEU A 82 -7.60 0.17 14.23
N LYS A 83 -8.31 -0.96 14.23
CA LYS A 83 -9.33 -1.23 13.22
C LYS A 83 -10.45 -0.19 13.26
N LEU A 84 -10.82 0.32 14.43
CA LEU A 84 -11.85 1.34 14.59
C LEU A 84 -11.50 2.63 13.82
N ILE A 85 -10.23 2.97 13.70
CA ILE A 85 -9.78 4.17 12.95
C ILE A 85 -10.05 3.98 11.46
N TYR A 86 -9.49 2.94 10.83
CA TYR A 86 -9.56 2.81 9.37
C TYR A 86 -10.86 2.18 8.85
N THR A 87 -11.73 1.66 9.73
CA THR A 87 -13.08 1.22 9.35
C THR A 87 -14.15 2.27 9.67
N ALA A 88 -13.80 3.39 10.28
CA ALA A 88 -14.71 4.49 10.54
C ALA A 88 -15.46 4.91 9.27
N SER A 89 -16.71 5.30 9.42
CA SER A 89 -17.56 5.68 8.30
C SER A 89 -17.12 7.00 7.67
N ARG A 90 -16.58 7.90 8.51
CA ARG A 90 -16.16 9.25 8.15
C ARG A 90 -14.83 9.61 8.85
N GLU A 91 -14.21 10.64 8.34
CA GLU A 91 -12.94 11.15 8.83
C GLU A 91 -13.03 11.65 10.29
N ASP A 92 -14.09 12.41 10.62
CA ASP A 92 -14.30 12.93 11.99
C ASP A 92 -14.43 11.80 13.03
N GLU A 93 -15.11 10.72 12.68
CA GLU A 93 -15.18 9.51 13.49
C GLU A 93 -13.80 8.85 13.66
N ALA A 94 -13.01 8.79 12.58
CA ALA A 94 -11.66 8.24 12.65
C ALA A 94 -10.75 9.06 13.56
N TYR A 95 -10.87 10.39 13.52
CA TYR A 95 -10.15 11.29 14.44
C TYR A 95 -10.56 11.07 15.89
N SER A 96 -11.86 10.99 16.17
CA SER A 96 -12.37 10.71 17.52
C SER A 96 -11.82 9.39 18.05
N ASN A 97 -11.93 8.33 17.25
CA ASN A 97 -11.41 7.01 17.59
C ASN A 97 -9.90 7.04 17.86
N LEU A 98 -9.13 7.79 17.08
CA LEU A 98 -7.68 7.94 17.31
C LEU A 98 -7.39 8.62 18.66
N GLN A 99 -8.12 9.66 19.03
CA GLN A 99 -7.93 10.35 20.31
C GLN A 99 -8.26 9.43 21.50
N GLU A 100 -9.38 8.71 21.43
CA GLU A 100 -9.76 7.71 22.45
C GLU A 100 -8.68 6.62 22.59
N LEU A 101 -8.13 6.15 21.48
CA LEU A 101 -7.05 5.17 21.49
C LEU A 101 -5.77 5.74 22.12
N LYS A 102 -5.42 6.98 21.83
CA LYS A 102 -4.24 7.65 22.44
C LYS A 102 -4.39 7.68 23.97
N GLU A 103 -5.55 8.05 24.47
CA GLU A 103 -5.82 8.05 25.90
C GLU A 103 -5.74 6.63 26.52
N LYS A 104 -6.42 5.66 25.91
CA LYS A 104 -6.41 4.27 26.33
C LYS A 104 -4.99 3.69 26.42
N TRP A 105 -4.19 3.92 25.40
CA TRP A 105 -2.85 3.33 25.23
C TRP A 105 -1.72 4.15 25.84
N SER A 106 -1.96 5.39 26.27
CA SER A 106 -0.96 6.25 26.93
C SER A 106 -0.33 5.58 28.15
N LYS A 107 -1.14 4.92 28.97
CA LYS A 107 -0.69 4.18 30.17
C LYS A 107 0.24 3.01 29.86
N ARG A 108 0.17 2.45 28.65
CA ARG A 108 1.02 1.34 28.18
C ARG A 108 2.22 1.83 27.38
N LYS A 109 2.45 3.15 27.32
CA LYS A 109 3.53 3.81 26.57
C LYS A 109 3.56 3.45 25.08
N VAL A 110 2.40 3.23 24.47
CA VAL A 110 2.28 3.01 23.03
C VAL A 110 2.12 4.37 22.37
N SER A 111 3.07 4.72 21.50
CA SER A 111 2.96 5.92 20.69
C SER A 111 2.08 5.68 19.48
N LEU A 112 1.08 6.54 19.30
CA LEU A 112 0.22 6.60 18.12
C LEU A 112 0.50 7.86 17.27
N GLU A 113 1.60 8.57 17.53
CA GLU A 113 2.03 9.75 16.78
C GLU A 113 2.16 9.48 15.28
N ASN A 114 2.59 8.26 14.92
CA ASN A 114 2.70 7.88 13.52
C ASN A 114 1.33 7.87 12.80
N TRP A 115 0.25 7.53 13.52
CA TRP A 115 -1.11 7.63 12.99
C TRP A 115 -1.54 9.08 12.84
N GLU A 116 -1.28 9.90 13.83
CA GLU A 116 -1.59 11.32 13.82
C GLU A 116 -0.89 12.04 12.65
N ASN A 117 0.42 11.82 12.51
CA ASN A 117 1.23 12.42 11.46
C ASN A 117 0.91 11.93 10.04
N ASN A 118 0.26 10.77 9.92
CA ASN A 118 -0.12 10.20 8.62
C ASN A 118 -1.62 10.28 8.34
N LEU A 119 -2.43 10.83 9.24
CA LEU A 119 -3.87 10.84 9.07
C LEU A 119 -4.29 11.62 7.81
N ASP A 120 -3.64 12.75 7.52
CA ASP A 120 -3.85 13.53 6.29
C ASP A 120 -3.56 12.70 5.01
N ASN A 121 -2.59 11.77 5.06
CA ASN A 121 -2.28 10.87 3.96
C ASN A 121 -3.22 9.65 3.92
N VAL A 122 -4.05 9.45 4.94
CA VAL A 122 -5.12 8.45 5.02
C VAL A 122 -6.48 9.06 4.70
N GLN A 123 -6.62 10.37 4.83
CA GLN A 123 -7.87 11.11 4.61
C GLN A 123 -8.56 10.77 3.27
N PRO A 124 -7.87 10.71 2.12
CA PRO A 124 -8.52 10.38 0.85
C PRO A 124 -9.26 9.04 0.87
N PHE A 125 -8.86 8.15 1.76
CA PHE A 125 -9.45 6.84 1.95
C PHE A 125 -10.93 6.90 2.42
N PHE A 126 -11.28 7.87 3.28
CA PHE A 126 -12.61 7.93 3.89
C PHE A 126 -13.73 8.34 2.92
N LYS A 127 -13.41 8.92 1.76
CA LYS A 127 -14.41 9.23 0.73
C LYS A 127 -14.98 8.00 0.02
N TYR A 128 -14.20 6.89 0.00
CA TYR A 128 -14.59 5.68 -0.70
C TYR A 128 -15.46 4.76 0.15
N ARG A 129 -16.31 3.98 -0.53
CA ARG A 129 -17.14 2.95 0.12
C ARG A 129 -16.29 1.81 0.68
N PRO A 130 -16.82 1.05 1.66
CA PRO A 130 -16.07 -0.05 2.29
C PRO A 130 -15.48 -1.07 1.32
N GLN A 131 -16.15 -1.36 0.19
CA GLN A 131 -15.68 -2.29 -0.83
C GLN A 131 -14.40 -1.78 -1.49
N THR A 132 -14.38 -0.52 -1.93
CA THR A 132 -13.21 0.11 -2.54
C THR A 132 -12.09 0.30 -1.52
N ARG A 133 -12.42 0.73 -0.29
CA ARG A 133 -11.43 0.79 0.81
C ARG A 133 -10.76 -0.56 1.05
N LYS A 134 -11.54 -1.66 1.00
CA LYS A 134 -11.00 -3.02 1.19
C LYS A 134 -9.90 -3.35 0.17
N ILE A 135 -10.01 -2.90 -1.06
CA ILE A 135 -8.95 -3.07 -2.07
C ILE A 135 -7.68 -2.32 -1.65
N MET A 136 -7.82 -1.10 -1.15
CA MET A 136 -6.69 -0.25 -0.76
C MET A 136 -5.92 -0.78 0.45
N TYR A 137 -6.61 -1.38 1.45
CA TYR A 137 -5.95 -1.91 2.64
C TYR A 137 -5.77 -3.43 2.65
N THR A 138 -6.30 -4.16 1.64
CA THR A 138 -6.04 -5.60 1.54
C THR A 138 -4.71 -5.81 0.82
N ALA A 139 -3.63 -5.87 1.57
CA ALA A 139 -2.30 -6.16 1.03
C ALA A 139 -2.12 -7.63 0.60
N ASN A 140 -3.18 -8.45 0.55
CA ASN A 140 -3.08 -9.89 0.29
C ASN A 140 -2.32 -10.23 -0.99
N ALA A 141 -2.52 -9.45 -2.07
CA ALA A 141 -1.81 -9.66 -3.32
C ALA A 141 -0.30 -9.35 -3.16
N ILE A 142 0.04 -8.19 -2.57
CA ILE A 142 1.42 -7.76 -2.33
C ILE A 142 2.09 -8.69 -1.31
N GLU A 143 1.37 -9.11 -0.27
CA GLU A 143 1.89 -10.06 0.73
C GLU A 143 2.16 -11.44 0.12
N SER A 144 1.26 -11.92 -0.73
CA SER A 144 1.45 -13.17 -1.46
C SER A 144 2.68 -13.09 -2.36
N LEU A 145 2.83 -12.01 -3.11
CA LEU A 145 4.01 -11.73 -3.93
C LEU A 145 5.29 -11.68 -3.10
N ASN A 146 5.32 -10.90 -2.03
CA ASN A 146 6.46 -10.79 -1.13
C ASN A 146 6.83 -12.15 -0.49
N ASN A 147 5.84 -12.96 -0.13
CA ASN A 147 6.09 -14.30 0.41
C ASN A 147 6.70 -15.24 -0.63
N CYS A 148 6.36 -15.09 -1.90
CA CYS A 148 7.00 -15.85 -2.97
C CYS A 148 8.45 -15.43 -3.17
N TYR A 149 8.74 -14.13 -3.18
CA TYR A 149 10.13 -13.64 -3.25
C TYR A 149 10.96 -14.04 -2.01
N LYS A 150 10.37 -14.02 -0.82
CA LYS A 150 11.05 -14.52 0.39
C LYS A 150 11.38 -16.01 0.31
N ARG A 151 10.58 -16.83 -0.37
CA ARG A 151 10.89 -18.26 -0.61
C ARG A 151 12.08 -18.43 -1.54
N LEU A 152 12.22 -17.57 -2.55
CA LEU A 152 13.41 -17.54 -3.39
C LEU A 152 14.70 -17.36 -2.55
N ASN A 153 14.67 -16.41 -1.61
CA ASN A 153 15.79 -16.14 -0.71
C ASN A 153 16.04 -17.25 0.32
N LYS A 154 15.03 -18.04 0.70
CA LYS A 154 15.23 -19.19 1.61
C LYS A 154 16.03 -20.32 0.95
N GLY A 155 15.85 -20.52 -0.36
CA GLY A 155 16.61 -21.52 -1.13
C GLY A 155 18.00 -21.08 -1.53
N ARG A 156 18.26 -19.76 -1.58
CA ARG A 156 19.56 -19.18 -1.97
C ARG A 156 19.86 -17.99 -1.08
N ARG A 157 20.77 -18.17 -0.13
CA ARG A 157 21.14 -17.12 0.84
C ARG A 157 21.87 -15.95 0.21
N VAL A 158 22.57 -16.17 -0.92
CA VAL A 158 23.37 -15.15 -1.61
C VAL A 158 23.21 -15.34 -3.11
N PHE A 159 23.02 -14.25 -3.83
CA PHE A 159 23.07 -14.23 -5.28
C PHE A 159 24.44 -13.72 -5.72
N PRO A 160 25.12 -14.39 -6.67
CA PRO A 160 26.48 -14.01 -7.10
C PRO A 160 26.53 -12.66 -7.82
N THR A 161 25.42 -12.25 -8.45
CA THR A 161 25.29 -10.97 -9.17
C THR A 161 23.87 -10.43 -9.05
N VAL A 162 23.69 -9.13 -9.27
CA VAL A 162 22.38 -8.48 -9.37
C VAL A 162 21.54 -9.13 -10.47
N GLN A 163 22.13 -9.42 -11.61
CA GLN A 163 21.45 -10.11 -12.73
C GLN A 163 20.93 -11.49 -12.34
N ALA A 164 21.66 -12.24 -11.50
CA ALA A 164 21.19 -13.54 -11.01
C ALA A 164 19.97 -13.38 -10.09
N LEU A 165 19.92 -12.32 -9.28
CA LEU A 165 18.77 -11.97 -8.46
C LEU A 165 17.58 -11.56 -9.33
N GLU A 166 17.78 -10.67 -10.31
CA GLU A 166 16.74 -10.23 -11.24
C GLU A 166 16.12 -11.40 -12.00
N LYS A 167 16.95 -12.31 -12.52
CA LYS A 167 16.47 -13.53 -13.19
C LYS A 167 15.63 -14.40 -12.26
N GLY A 168 16.08 -14.56 -11.01
CA GLY A 168 15.33 -15.32 -10.00
C GLY A 168 13.99 -14.68 -9.66
N MET A 169 13.95 -13.37 -9.51
CA MET A 169 12.72 -12.60 -9.27
C MET A 169 11.78 -12.68 -10.47
N TYR A 170 12.31 -12.53 -11.69
CA TYR A 170 11.51 -12.65 -12.91
C TYR A 170 10.83 -14.03 -13.02
N LEU A 171 11.59 -15.12 -12.86
CA LEU A 171 11.03 -16.47 -12.91
C LEU A 171 9.97 -16.70 -11.81
N SER A 172 10.22 -16.20 -10.60
CA SER A 172 9.23 -16.26 -9.51
C SER A 172 7.97 -15.47 -9.85
N THR A 173 8.10 -14.33 -10.50
CA THR A 173 6.98 -13.50 -10.95
C THR A 173 6.12 -14.25 -11.98
N GLN A 174 6.72 -14.91 -12.96
CA GLN A 174 5.99 -15.70 -13.95
C GLN A 174 5.17 -16.82 -13.29
N MET A 175 5.80 -17.55 -12.35
CA MET A 175 5.10 -18.63 -11.60
C MET A 175 3.91 -18.11 -10.76
N ILE A 176 3.96 -16.83 -10.33
CA ILE A 176 2.87 -16.21 -9.58
C ILE A 176 1.75 -15.79 -10.53
N ILE A 177 2.09 -15.16 -11.65
CA ILE A 177 1.13 -14.72 -12.67
C ILE A 177 0.30 -15.89 -13.17
N GLU A 178 0.93 -17.04 -13.44
CA GLU A 178 0.24 -18.27 -13.84
C GLU A 178 -0.79 -18.76 -12.82
N LYS A 179 -0.56 -18.51 -11.53
CA LYS A 179 -1.47 -18.88 -10.43
C LYS A 179 -2.57 -17.85 -10.16
N TRP A 180 -2.38 -16.62 -10.60
CA TRP A 180 -3.33 -15.53 -10.40
C TRP A 180 -4.37 -15.47 -11.52
N THR A 181 -5.25 -16.46 -11.56
CA THR A 181 -6.28 -16.60 -12.58
C THR A 181 -7.65 -16.04 -12.15
N SER A 182 -7.84 -15.78 -10.85
CA SER A 182 -9.13 -15.32 -10.33
C SER A 182 -9.33 -13.82 -10.59
N ARG A 183 -10.52 -13.48 -11.10
CA ARG A 183 -10.95 -12.07 -11.21
C ARG A 183 -11.24 -11.50 -9.82
N TYR A 184 -10.99 -10.22 -9.66
CA TYR A 184 -11.32 -9.51 -8.41
C TYR A 184 -12.84 -9.44 -8.26
N ALA A 185 -13.36 -9.96 -7.13
CA ALA A 185 -14.80 -9.89 -6.85
C ALA A 185 -15.22 -8.42 -6.70
N ASN A 186 -16.37 -8.06 -7.29
CA ASN A 186 -16.93 -6.70 -7.24
C ASN A 186 -16.11 -5.62 -7.97
N LEU A 187 -15.25 -5.97 -8.92
CA LEU A 187 -14.47 -5.00 -9.69
C LEU A 187 -15.38 -3.97 -10.37
N GLY A 188 -16.50 -4.38 -10.96
CA GLY A 188 -17.45 -3.48 -11.63
C GLY A 188 -18.03 -2.41 -10.68
N VAL A 189 -18.38 -2.80 -9.45
CA VAL A 189 -18.88 -1.85 -8.45
C VAL A 189 -17.79 -0.84 -8.06
N THR A 190 -16.57 -1.31 -7.91
CA THR A 190 -15.42 -0.44 -7.62
C THR A 190 -15.11 0.51 -8.77
N LEU A 191 -15.13 0.04 -10.02
CA LEU A 191 -14.91 0.89 -11.20
C LEU A 191 -16.02 1.93 -11.35
N ALA A 192 -17.28 1.56 -11.12
CA ALA A 192 -18.40 2.50 -11.13
C ALA A 192 -18.24 3.60 -10.07
N GLU A 193 -17.80 3.25 -8.86
CA GLU A 193 -17.50 4.22 -7.81
C GLU A 193 -16.32 5.12 -8.18
N LEU A 194 -15.23 4.54 -8.68
CA LEU A 194 -14.05 5.30 -9.11
C LEU A 194 -14.38 6.27 -10.25
N ASN A 195 -15.30 5.91 -11.14
CA ASN A 195 -15.74 6.80 -12.21
C ASN A 195 -16.47 8.05 -11.69
N ILE A 196 -17.13 7.96 -10.52
CA ILE A 196 -17.75 9.13 -9.87
C ILE A 196 -16.68 10.10 -9.36
N TYR A 197 -15.60 9.60 -8.76
CA TYR A 197 -14.53 10.42 -8.20
C TYR A 197 -13.48 10.85 -9.23
N PHE A 198 -13.35 10.09 -10.33
CA PHE A 198 -12.40 10.34 -11.40
C PHE A 198 -13.11 10.30 -12.76
N PRO A 199 -14.02 11.26 -13.03
CA PRO A 199 -14.75 11.30 -14.28
C PRO A 199 -13.76 11.41 -15.45
N ASP A 200 -14.07 10.75 -16.57
CA ASP A 200 -13.27 10.71 -17.80
C ASP A 200 -11.88 10.04 -17.68
N ARG A 201 -11.56 9.45 -16.51
CA ARG A 201 -10.29 8.76 -16.28
C ARG A 201 -10.45 7.26 -16.12
N VAL A 202 -11.64 6.76 -15.84
CA VAL A 202 -11.95 5.33 -15.75
C VAL A 202 -12.50 4.87 -17.11
N ILE A 203 -11.74 4.02 -17.81
CA ILE A 203 -12.21 3.38 -19.04
C ILE A 203 -12.95 2.11 -18.62
N ILE A 204 -14.23 2.06 -18.89
CA ILE A 204 -15.09 0.88 -18.69
C ILE A 204 -15.38 0.35 -20.10
N ASP A 205 -14.62 -0.65 -20.54
CA ASP A 205 -14.86 -1.40 -21.76
C ASP A 205 -15.92 -2.50 -21.53
#